data_faad8070355be5d0909c9882f4314581
#
_entry.id   faad8070355be5d0909c9882f4314581
#
_cell.length_a   1.000
_cell.length_b   1.000
_cell.length_c   1.000
_cell.angle_alpha   90.00
_cell.angle_beta   90.00
_cell.angle_gamma   90.00
#
_symmetry.space_group_name_H-M   'P 1'
#
loop_
_entity.id
_entity.type
_entity.pdbx_description
1 polymer ?
#
loop_
_entity_poly.entity_id
_entity_poly.type
_entity_poly.pdbx_seq_one_letter_code
_entity_poly.pdbx_strand_id
1 'polypeptide(L)'
;SKRKCEINRLAVGCEGVRRTTGQHPGGIIVLPHGEEIYTFTPVQRPANDMTTKTITTHFDYHAIDHNLLKLDILGHQDPTMIRMLQDLTGIDPVKDIPLDSKETMSLFQNTSALGIEPKDILDYPLGALGVPEFGTDFAMQMLIDTKPQGLSDLVRIAGLAHGTDVWLGNAQTLILEGKAT
;
A
#
# COMPACT_ATOMS: atom_id res chain seq x y z
N SER A 1 -38.43 14.47 -7.42
CA SER A 1 -37.06 14.70 -6.94
C SER A 1 -37.07 15.41 -5.60
N LYS A 2 -36.13 15.08 -4.70
CA LYS A 2 -36.04 15.73 -3.40
C LYS A 2 -35.42 17.13 -3.53
N ARG A 3 -35.84 18.07 -2.67
CA ARG A 3 -35.21 19.40 -2.64
C ARG A 3 -33.76 19.28 -2.10
N LYS A 4 -32.90 20.21 -2.51
CA LYS A 4 -31.50 20.26 -2.07
C LYS A 4 -31.34 20.29 -0.55
N CYS A 5 -32.19 21.03 0.16
CA CYS A 5 -32.18 21.07 1.62
C CYS A 5 -32.47 19.70 2.26
N GLU A 6 -33.40 18.93 1.66
CA GLU A 6 -33.70 17.58 2.14
C GLU A 6 -32.56 16.60 1.86
N ILE A 7 -31.91 16.70 0.71
CA ILE A 7 -30.72 15.91 0.39
C ILE A 7 -29.60 16.22 1.40
N ASN A 8 -29.34 17.50 1.68
CA ASN A 8 -28.34 17.91 2.64
C ASN A 8 -28.66 17.39 4.07
N ARG A 9 -29.92 17.48 4.48
CA ARG A 9 -30.34 16.95 5.78
C ARG A 9 -30.09 15.45 5.90
N LEU A 10 -30.42 14.69 4.87
CA LEU A 10 -30.17 13.25 4.83
C LEU A 10 -28.67 12.93 4.80
N ALA A 11 -27.88 13.69 4.05
CA ALA A 11 -26.43 13.53 3.98
C ALA A 11 -25.78 13.75 5.35
N VAL A 12 -26.13 14.83 6.05
CA VAL A 12 -25.66 15.09 7.40
C VAL A 12 -26.05 13.98 8.38
N GLY A 13 -27.28 13.45 8.26
CA GLY A 13 -27.75 12.33 9.07
C GLY A 13 -27.01 11.00 8.78
N CYS A 14 -26.28 10.90 7.68
CA CYS A 14 -25.45 9.73 7.35
C CYS A 14 -24.01 9.86 7.83
N GLU A 15 -23.59 11.04 8.31
CA GLU A 15 -22.24 11.22 8.85
C GLU A 15 -22.03 10.36 10.10
N GLY A 16 -20.88 9.70 10.19
CA GLY A 16 -20.53 8.82 11.31
C GLY A 16 -21.25 7.46 11.32
N VAL A 17 -22.13 7.20 10.36
CA VAL A 17 -22.80 5.90 10.23
C VAL A 17 -21.93 4.95 9.41
N ARG A 18 -21.66 3.76 9.95
CA ARG A 18 -20.93 2.73 9.21
C ARG A 18 -21.75 2.24 8.02
N ARG A 19 -21.12 2.25 6.87
CA ARG A 19 -21.69 1.72 5.64
C ARG A 19 -21.53 0.21 5.52
N THR A 20 -20.34 -0.29 5.86
CA THR A 20 -19.97 -1.70 5.75
C THR A 20 -18.85 -2.04 6.72
N THR A 21 -18.54 -3.31 6.84
CA THR A 21 -17.40 -3.82 7.59
C THR A 21 -16.38 -4.44 6.63
N GLY A 22 -15.12 -4.33 6.99
CA GLY A 22 -14.01 -4.94 6.28
C GLY A 22 -13.20 -5.84 7.19
N GLN A 23 -12.25 -6.55 6.60
CA GLN A 23 -11.28 -7.38 7.28
C GLN A 23 -9.90 -6.76 7.13
N HIS A 24 -9.13 -6.66 8.23
CA HIS A 24 -7.71 -6.35 8.13
C HIS A 24 -6.97 -7.53 7.49
N PRO A 25 -6.14 -7.30 6.47
CA PRO A 25 -5.57 -8.39 5.65
C PRO A 25 -4.57 -9.28 6.41
N GLY A 26 -3.93 -8.79 7.45
CA GLY A 26 -2.90 -9.52 8.20
C GLY A 26 -3.04 -9.46 9.71
N GLY A 27 -4.07 -8.77 10.24
CA GLY A 27 -4.28 -8.63 11.68
C GLY A 27 -4.94 -9.86 12.30
N ILE A 28 -4.30 -10.42 13.31
CA ILE A 28 -4.83 -11.54 14.10
C ILE A 28 -4.89 -11.11 15.56
N ILE A 29 -6.07 -11.24 16.15
CA ILE A 29 -6.27 -10.98 17.58
C ILE A 29 -5.89 -12.21 18.39
N VAL A 30 -5.04 -12.02 19.39
CA VAL A 30 -4.61 -13.07 20.32
C VAL A 30 -5.30 -12.84 21.66
N LEU A 31 -6.01 -13.85 22.12
CA LEU A 31 -6.70 -13.85 23.41
C LEU A 31 -5.76 -14.26 24.55
N PRO A 32 -5.93 -13.71 25.77
CA PRO A 32 -5.30 -14.26 26.95
C PRO A 32 -5.71 -15.73 27.17
N HIS A 33 -4.82 -16.51 27.74
CA HIS A 33 -5.10 -17.92 27.99
C HIS A 33 -6.31 -18.10 28.91
N GLY A 34 -7.24 -18.92 28.49
CA GLY A 34 -8.46 -19.23 29.24
C GLY A 34 -9.63 -18.26 29.01
N GLU A 35 -9.41 -17.21 28.21
CA GLU A 35 -10.48 -16.27 27.86
C GLU A 35 -11.12 -16.62 26.50
N GLU A 36 -12.36 -16.18 26.34
CA GLU A 36 -13.10 -16.30 25.09
C GLU A 36 -13.33 -14.92 24.45
N ILE A 37 -13.38 -14.90 23.11
CA ILE A 37 -13.54 -13.66 22.34
C ILE A 37 -14.81 -12.90 22.73
N TYR A 38 -15.87 -13.62 23.08
CA TYR A 38 -17.16 -13.02 23.45
C TYR A 38 -17.12 -12.17 24.73
N THR A 39 -16.07 -12.34 25.55
CA THR A 39 -15.83 -11.50 26.72
C THR A 39 -15.44 -10.07 26.30
N PHE A 40 -14.84 -9.91 25.13
CA PHE A 40 -14.27 -8.66 24.64
C PHE A 40 -15.11 -7.99 23.55
N THR A 41 -15.71 -8.76 22.66
CA THR A 41 -16.41 -8.24 21.48
C THR A 41 -17.39 -9.26 20.93
N PRO A 42 -18.51 -8.83 20.36
CA PRO A 42 -19.26 -9.66 19.43
C PRO A 42 -18.38 -10.01 18.22
N VAL A 43 -18.70 -11.11 17.55
CA VAL A 43 -18.03 -11.53 16.34
C VAL A 43 -18.97 -11.50 15.15
N GLN A 44 -18.41 -11.37 13.96
CA GLN A 44 -19.17 -11.30 12.72
C GLN A 44 -18.39 -11.90 11.56
N ARG A 45 -19.06 -12.08 10.44
CA ARG A 45 -18.41 -12.38 9.17
C ARG A 45 -18.20 -11.08 8.40
N PRO A 46 -16.98 -10.82 7.86
CA PRO A 46 -16.69 -9.59 7.16
C PRO A 46 -17.62 -9.40 5.96
N ALA A 47 -18.08 -8.18 5.74
CA ALA A 47 -19.03 -7.79 4.68
C ALA A 47 -20.32 -8.63 4.64
N ASN A 48 -20.72 -9.25 5.76
CA ASN A 48 -21.85 -10.20 5.85
C ASN A 48 -21.75 -11.40 4.88
N ASP A 49 -20.56 -11.75 4.46
CA ASP A 49 -20.33 -12.90 3.59
C ASP A 49 -20.37 -14.21 4.38
N MET A 50 -21.48 -14.90 4.28
CA MET A 50 -21.70 -16.17 4.97
C MET A 50 -20.94 -17.35 4.35
N THR A 51 -20.32 -17.17 3.20
CA THR A 51 -19.56 -18.23 2.51
C THR A 51 -18.12 -18.32 3.04
N THR A 52 -17.59 -17.25 3.60
CA THR A 52 -16.25 -17.25 4.21
C THR A 52 -16.24 -17.98 5.56
N LYS A 53 -15.12 -18.64 5.86
CA LYS A 53 -14.85 -19.20 7.19
C LYS A 53 -14.26 -18.17 8.16
N THR A 54 -13.84 -17.02 7.65
CA THR A 54 -13.22 -15.96 8.45
C THR A 54 -14.22 -15.36 9.42
N ILE A 55 -13.82 -15.21 10.68
CA ILE A 55 -14.56 -14.54 11.73
C ILE A 55 -13.73 -13.33 12.16
N THR A 56 -14.38 -12.17 12.26
CA THR A 56 -13.75 -10.92 12.71
C THR A 56 -14.41 -10.39 13.96
N THR A 57 -13.69 -9.55 14.69
CA THR A 57 -14.28 -8.77 15.78
C THR A 57 -15.30 -7.79 15.21
N HIS A 58 -16.40 -7.58 15.93
CA HIS A 58 -17.35 -6.52 15.56
C HIS A 58 -16.83 -5.15 15.96
N PHE A 59 -16.24 -5.05 17.15
CA PHE A 59 -15.62 -3.80 17.58
C PHE A 59 -14.35 -3.53 16.79
N ASP A 60 -14.11 -2.26 16.50
CA ASP A 60 -12.84 -1.79 15.98
C ASP A 60 -11.72 -2.11 17.00
N TYR A 61 -10.54 -2.52 16.49
CA TYR A 61 -9.43 -2.88 17.35
C TYR A 61 -9.04 -1.75 18.33
N HIS A 62 -9.08 -0.50 17.91
CA HIS A 62 -8.76 0.65 18.76
C HIS A 62 -9.69 0.79 19.97
N ALA A 63 -10.87 0.18 19.93
CA ALA A 63 -11.80 0.16 21.08
C ALA A 63 -11.49 -0.96 22.08
N ILE A 64 -10.65 -1.94 21.71
CA ILE A 64 -10.33 -3.13 22.50
C ILE A 64 -8.82 -3.38 22.64
N ASP A 65 -7.98 -2.47 22.19
CA ASP A 65 -6.52 -2.63 22.15
C ASP A 65 -5.86 -2.68 23.53
N HIS A 66 -6.51 -2.15 24.55
CA HIS A 66 -6.02 -2.22 25.94
C HIS A 66 -6.08 -3.63 26.56
N ASN A 67 -6.90 -4.50 26.00
CA ASN A 67 -7.21 -5.83 26.56
C ASN A 67 -6.70 -6.97 25.70
N LEU A 68 -6.41 -6.73 24.42
CA LEU A 68 -6.08 -7.76 23.45
C LEU A 68 -4.81 -7.39 22.69
N LEU A 69 -4.00 -8.40 22.41
CA LEU A 69 -2.84 -8.27 21.53
C LEU A 69 -3.29 -8.50 20.09
N LYS A 70 -2.87 -7.60 19.19
CA LYS A 70 -2.97 -7.81 17.74
C LYS A 70 -1.60 -8.11 17.17
N LEU A 71 -1.50 -9.18 16.41
CA LEU A 71 -0.34 -9.47 15.57
C LEU A 71 -0.69 -9.09 14.14
N ASP A 72 0.12 -8.25 13.55
CA ASP A 72 0.03 -7.91 12.13
C ASP A 72 1.02 -8.78 11.34
N ILE A 73 0.48 -9.79 10.65
CA ILE A 73 1.25 -10.77 9.89
C ILE A 73 0.98 -10.52 8.41
N LEU A 74 1.83 -9.70 7.82
CA LEU A 74 1.74 -9.33 6.41
C LEU A 74 2.90 -9.98 5.65
N GLY A 75 2.56 -10.82 4.67
CA GLY A 75 3.54 -11.42 3.78
C GLY A 75 4.22 -10.35 2.91
N HIS A 76 5.53 -10.48 2.73
CA HIS A 76 6.31 -9.61 1.88
C HIS A 76 7.16 -10.45 0.92
N GLN A 77 7.11 -10.16 -0.38
CA GLN A 77 7.83 -10.94 -1.38
C GLN A 77 9.29 -10.53 -1.53
N ASP A 78 9.63 -9.28 -1.25
CA ASP A 78 10.96 -8.71 -1.51
C ASP A 78 12.08 -9.46 -0.77
N PRO A 79 11.97 -9.84 0.49
CA PRO A 79 13.02 -10.61 1.16
C PRO A 79 13.31 -11.96 0.48
N THR A 80 12.28 -12.63 -0.04
CA THR A 80 12.44 -13.88 -0.79
C THR A 80 13.16 -13.67 -2.10
N MET A 81 12.82 -12.61 -2.84
CA MET A 81 13.48 -12.24 -4.08
C MET A 81 14.94 -11.86 -3.87
N ILE A 82 15.22 -11.05 -2.85
CA ILE A 82 16.58 -10.65 -2.47
C ILE A 82 17.41 -11.88 -2.11
N ARG A 83 16.87 -12.81 -1.32
CA ARG A 83 17.55 -14.04 -0.96
C ARG A 83 17.85 -14.92 -2.17
N MET A 84 16.90 -15.06 -3.07
CA MET A 84 17.10 -15.82 -4.32
C MET A 84 18.22 -15.21 -5.16
N LEU A 85 18.23 -13.89 -5.33
CA LEU A 85 19.28 -13.19 -6.07
C LEU A 85 20.65 -13.36 -5.39
N GLN A 86 20.71 -13.31 -4.07
CA GLN A 86 21.93 -13.58 -3.31
C GLN A 86 22.43 -15.00 -3.56
N ASP A 87 21.55 -15.99 -3.53
CA ASP A 87 21.94 -17.40 -3.74
C ASP A 87 22.41 -17.63 -5.17
N LEU A 88 21.82 -16.95 -6.17
CA LEU A 88 22.22 -17.08 -7.58
C LEU A 88 23.53 -16.33 -7.92
N THR A 89 23.77 -15.20 -7.31
CA THR A 89 24.91 -14.31 -7.66
C THR A 89 26.09 -14.42 -6.70
N GLY A 90 25.87 -14.89 -5.48
CA GLY A 90 26.86 -14.87 -4.41
C GLY A 90 27.12 -13.47 -3.82
N ILE A 91 26.35 -12.46 -4.25
CA ILE A 91 26.49 -11.05 -3.82
C ILE A 91 25.58 -10.80 -2.62
N ASP A 92 26.11 -10.21 -1.55
CA ASP A 92 25.30 -9.76 -0.40
C ASP A 92 24.64 -8.42 -0.73
N PRO A 93 23.28 -8.36 -0.87
CA PRO A 93 22.60 -7.14 -1.28
C PRO A 93 22.76 -5.98 -0.28
N VAL A 94 23.00 -6.28 0.98
CA VAL A 94 23.15 -5.26 2.02
C VAL A 94 24.56 -4.67 2.06
N LYS A 95 25.58 -5.50 1.81
CA LYS A 95 26.99 -5.12 1.94
C LYS A 95 27.65 -4.73 0.63
N ASP A 96 27.29 -5.40 -0.46
CA ASP A 96 28.05 -5.38 -1.72
C ASP A 96 27.39 -4.52 -2.79
N ILE A 97 26.09 -4.17 -2.64
CA ILE A 97 25.36 -3.40 -3.67
C ILE A 97 25.41 -1.91 -3.35
N PRO A 98 25.97 -1.07 -4.27
CA PRO A 98 25.90 0.37 -4.16
C PRO A 98 24.46 0.87 -4.39
N LEU A 99 24.02 1.83 -3.55
CA LEU A 99 22.67 2.42 -3.63
C LEU A 99 22.62 3.70 -4.48
N ASP A 100 23.73 4.09 -5.11
CA ASP A 100 23.90 5.32 -5.89
C ASP A 100 24.17 5.10 -7.36
N SER A 101 23.93 3.89 -7.87
CA SER A 101 24.11 3.56 -9.28
C SER A 101 23.18 4.40 -10.16
N LYS A 102 23.79 5.27 -11.00
CA LYS A 102 23.05 6.11 -11.94
C LYS A 102 22.33 5.29 -13.01
N GLU A 103 22.94 4.19 -13.44
CA GLU A 103 22.34 3.27 -14.40
C GLU A 103 21.09 2.62 -13.84
N THR A 104 21.15 2.12 -12.61
CA THR A 104 19.97 1.57 -11.92
C THR A 104 18.89 2.63 -11.69
N MET A 105 19.27 3.85 -11.28
CA MET A 105 18.33 4.95 -11.12
C MET A 105 17.62 5.33 -12.42
N SER A 106 18.27 5.20 -13.55
CA SER A 106 17.68 5.52 -14.85
C SER A 106 16.49 4.62 -15.21
N LEU A 107 16.36 3.44 -14.62
CA LEU A 107 15.20 2.54 -14.79
C LEU A 107 13.88 3.17 -14.31
N PHE A 108 13.95 4.09 -13.38
CA PHE A 108 12.80 4.85 -12.90
C PHE A 108 12.47 6.08 -13.75
N GLN A 109 13.22 6.34 -14.80
CA GLN A 109 13.07 7.47 -15.71
C GLN A 109 12.83 7.05 -17.16
N ASN A 110 13.44 5.94 -17.61
CA ASN A 110 13.32 5.42 -18.96
C ASN A 110 13.73 3.94 -19.04
N THR A 111 13.75 3.38 -20.25
CA THR A 111 14.07 1.97 -20.53
C THR A 111 15.48 1.75 -21.09
N SER A 112 16.26 2.80 -21.29
CA SER A 112 17.51 2.74 -22.06
C SER A 112 18.57 1.83 -21.44
N ALA A 113 18.66 1.76 -20.10
CA ALA A 113 19.61 0.90 -19.41
C ALA A 113 19.35 -0.61 -19.65
N LEU A 114 18.13 -0.97 -19.99
CA LEU A 114 17.75 -2.34 -20.34
C LEU A 114 17.99 -2.67 -21.83
N GLY A 115 18.32 -1.66 -22.64
CA GLY A 115 18.48 -1.84 -24.08
C GLY A 115 17.22 -2.18 -24.85
N ILE A 116 16.05 -1.82 -24.29
CA ILE A 116 14.73 -2.07 -24.85
C ILE A 116 13.97 -0.77 -25.05
N GLU A 117 12.94 -0.82 -25.89
CA GLU A 117 12.01 0.29 -26.09
C GLU A 117 10.68 0.02 -25.39
N PRO A 118 9.88 1.06 -25.08
CA PRO A 118 8.55 0.88 -24.44
C PRO A 118 7.65 -0.13 -25.16
N LYS A 119 7.69 -0.18 -26.50
CA LYS A 119 6.93 -1.15 -27.30
C LYS A 119 7.23 -2.62 -26.95
N ASP A 120 8.44 -2.90 -26.45
CA ASP A 120 8.86 -4.26 -26.08
C ASP A 120 8.28 -4.71 -24.74
N ILE A 121 7.76 -3.76 -23.94
CA ILE A 121 7.19 -3.96 -22.60
C ILE A 121 5.81 -3.30 -22.46
N LEU A 122 4.90 -3.58 -23.39
CA LEU A 122 3.51 -3.11 -23.33
C LEU A 122 3.35 -1.57 -23.33
N ASP A 123 4.28 -0.88 -23.99
CA ASP A 123 4.34 0.60 -24.07
C ASP A 123 4.57 1.32 -22.73
N TYR A 124 5.02 0.62 -21.69
CA TYR A 124 5.43 1.27 -20.46
C TYR A 124 6.70 2.10 -20.67
N PRO A 125 6.71 3.39 -20.26
CA PRO A 125 7.83 4.29 -20.55
C PRO A 125 9.02 4.13 -19.60
N LEU A 126 8.91 3.29 -18.57
CA LEU A 126 9.91 3.13 -17.52
C LEU A 126 10.39 1.69 -17.43
N GLY A 127 11.66 1.52 -17.03
CA GLY A 127 12.25 0.21 -16.74
C GLY A 127 11.85 -0.39 -15.39
N ALA A 128 10.89 0.20 -14.71
CA ALA A 128 10.46 -0.19 -13.36
C ALA A 128 9.37 -1.27 -13.33
N LEU A 129 8.90 -1.75 -14.49
CA LEU A 129 7.79 -2.72 -14.58
C LEU A 129 8.00 -3.98 -13.72
N GLY A 130 9.23 -4.50 -13.68
CA GLY A 130 9.58 -5.69 -12.90
C GLY A 130 10.04 -5.40 -11.47
N VAL A 131 10.04 -4.14 -11.03
CA VAL A 131 10.47 -3.77 -9.68
C VAL A 131 9.26 -3.87 -8.74
N PRO A 132 9.33 -4.66 -7.65
CA PRO A 132 8.25 -4.75 -6.70
C PRO A 132 7.79 -3.38 -6.20
N GLU A 133 6.48 -3.21 -6.03
CA GLU A 133 5.78 -1.98 -5.65
C GLU A 133 5.81 -0.84 -6.67
N PHE A 134 6.88 -0.72 -7.49
CA PHE A 134 7.00 0.33 -8.51
C PHE A 134 6.47 -0.07 -9.89
N GLY A 135 6.16 -1.33 -10.11
CA GLY A 135 5.68 -1.87 -11.39
C GLY A 135 4.17 -1.76 -11.62
N THR A 136 3.40 -1.13 -10.75
CA THR A 136 1.98 -0.87 -10.95
C THR A 136 1.76 0.40 -11.77
N ASP A 137 0.64 0.50 -12.48
CA ASP A 137 0.29 1.70 -13.25
C ASP A 137 0.28 2.95 -12.38
N PHE A 138 -0.27 2.83 -11.17
CA PHE A 138 -0.31 3.92 -10.20
C PHE A 138 1.10 4.38 -9.79
N ALA A 139 1.98 3.46 -9.42
CA ALA A 139 3.34 3.78 -9.01
C ALA A 139 4.18 4.33 -10.17
N MET A 140 4.04 3.77 -11.37
CA MET A 140 4.73 4.29 -12.55
C MET A 140 4.28 5.69 -12.93
N GLN A 141 2.99 6.01 -12.79
CA GLN A 141 2.52 7.39 -12.98
C GLN A 141 3.13 8.34 -11.95
N MET A 142 3.25 7.93 -10.69
CA MET A 142 3.96 8.71 -9.66
C MET A 142 5.41 8.98 -10.05
N LEU A 143 6.12 7.99 -10.57
CA LEU A 143 7.50 8.14 -11.05
C LEU A 143 7.60 9.13 -12.22
N ILE A 144 6.66 9.10 -13.15
CA ILE A 144 6.59 10.03 -14.28
C ILE A 144 6.37 11.46 -13.77
N ASP A 145 5.46 11.64 -12.84
CA ASP A 145 5.11 12.95 -12.29
C ASP A 145 6.25 13.57 -11.45
N THR A 146 6.97 12.75 -10.69
CA THR A 146 7.97 13.21 -9.72
C THR A 146 9.40 13.22 -10.23
N LYS A 147 9.73 12.42 -11.26
CA LYS A 147 11.06 12.31 -11.86
C LYS A 147 12.19 12.12 -10.82
N PRO A 148 12.21 11.02 -10.07
CA PRO A 148 13.17 10.81 -8.99
C PRO A 148 14.61 10.84 -9.50
N GLN A 149 15.51 11.43 -8.69
CA GLN A 149 16.92 11.58 -9.04
C GLN A 149 17.83 10.69 -8.17
N GLY A 150 17.33 10.15 -7.08
CA GLY A 150 18.08 9.33 -6.15
C GLY A 150 17.22 8.44 -5.26
N LEU A 151 17.87 7.62 -4.46
CA LEU A 151 17.21 6.68 -3.55
C LEU A 151 16.27 7.38 -2.56
N SER A 152 16.65 8.56 -2.07
CA SER A 152 15.81 9.34 -1.13
C SER A 152 14.46 9.71 -1.74
N ASP A 153 14.43 10.03 -3.03
CA ASP A 153 13.19 10.33 -3.73
C ASP A 153 12.32 9.08 -3.88
N LEU A 154 12.93 7.93 -4.19
CA LEU A 154 12.23 6.65 -4.26
C LEU A 154 11.60 6.25 -2.91
N VAL A 155 12.31 6.48 -1.80
CA VAL A 155 11.78 6.22 -0.46
C VAL A 155 10.55 7.09 -0.18
N ARG A 156 10.59 8.38 -0.54
CA ARG A 156 9.45 9.29 -0.38
C ARG A 156 8.27 8.86 -1.25
N ILE A 157 8.52 8.51 -2.51
CA ILE A 157 7.48 8.05 -3.45
C ILE A 157 6.84 6.76 -2.93
N ALA A 158 7.63 5.79 -2.49
CA ALA A 158 7.14 4.56 -1.89
C ALA A 158 6.24 4.84 -0.67
N GLY A 159 6.63 5.77 0.20
CA GLY A 159 5.81 6.20 1.33
C GLY A 159 4.47 6.82 0.90
N LEU A 160 4.48 7.68 -0.09
CA LEU A 160 3.27 8.33 -0.63
C LEU A 160 2.35 7.38 -1.39
N ALA A 161 2.86 6.24 -1.86
CA ALA A 161 2.09 5.23 -2.57
C ALA A 161 1.21 4.34 -1.65
N HIS A 162 1.35 4.45 -0.33
CA HIS A 162 0.59 3.63 0.63
C HIS A 162 -0.89 4.03 0.80
N GLY A 163 -1.36 5.05 0.12
CA GLY A 163 -2.76 5.44 0.12
C GLY A 163 -3.09 6.32 -1.07
N THR A 164 -4.14 5.97 -1.82
CA THR A 164 -4.56 6.73 -3.00
C THR A 164 -4.87 8.18 -2.63
N ASP A 165 -5.54 8.40 -1.51
CA ASP A 165 -5.93 9.73 -1.03
C ASP A 165 -4.75 10.55 -0.49
N VAL A 166 -3.63 9.91 -0.17
CA VAL A 166 -2.40 10.61 0.22
C VAL A 166 -1.75 11.26 -1.00
N TRP A 167 -1.84 10.61 -2.16
CA TRP A 167 -1.23 11.05 -3.40
C TRP A 167 -2.17 11.88 -4.26
N LEU A 168 -3.28 11.30 -4.75
CA LEU A 168 -4.20 11.92 -5.70
C LEU A 168 -4.87 13.16 -5.11
N GLY A 169 -4.73 14.28 -5.80
CA GLY A 169 -5.32 15.57 -5.40
C GLY A 169 -4.72 16.16 -4.12
N ASN A 170 -3.65 15.57 -3.58
CA ASN A 170 -2.95 16.02 -2.37
C ASN A 170 -1.46 16.23 -2.67
N ALA A 171 -0.58 15.30 -2.30
CA ALA A 171 0.86 15.42 -2.52
C ALA A 171 1.20 15.60 -4.01
N GLN A 172 0.53 14.90 -4.91
CA GLN A 172 0.65 15.07 -6.36
C GLN A 172 0.49 16.53 -6.78
N THR A 173 -0.58 17.18 -6.36
CA THR A 173 -0.87 18.57 -6.71
C THR A 173 0.20 19.50 -6.18
N LEU A 174 0.63 19.31 -4.93
CA LEU A 174 1.66 20.16 -4.31
C LEU A 174 3.00 20.04 -5.02
N ILE A 175 3.38 18.85 -5.45
CA ILE A 175 4.64 18.60 -6.17
C ILE A 175 4.57 19.19 -7.58
N LEU A 176 3.49 18.92 -8.33
CA LEU A 176 3.32 19.43 -9.70
C LEU A 176 3.23 20.96 -9.74
N GLU A 177 2.68 21.60 -8.71
CA GLU A 177 2.61 23.05 -8.58
C GLU A 177 3.90 23.66 -7.99
N GLY A 178 4.91 22.85 -7.67
CA GLY A 178 6.17 23.32 -7.07
C GLY A 178 6.04 23.86 -5.65
N LYS A 179 4.99 23.47 -4.94
CA LYS A 179 4.72 23.89 -3.55
C LYS A 179 5.34 22.96 -2.51
N ALA A 180 5.77 21.79 -2.93
CA ALA A 180 6.49 20.82 -2.13
C ALA A 180 7.60 20.16 -2.96
N THR A 181 8.71 19.84 -2.33
CA THR A 181 9.87 19.11 -2.92
C THR A 181 10.15 17.82 -2.16
#